data_54aebc81c2f51cf03d5cfce87dd1f793
#
_entry.id   54aebc81c2f51cf03d5cfce87dd1f793
#
_cell.length_a   1.000
_cell.length_b   1.000
_cell.length_c   1.000
_cell.angle_alpha   90.00
_cell.angle_beta   90.00
_cell.angle_gamma   90.00
#
_symmetry.space_group_name_H-M   'P 1'
#
loop_
_entity.id
_entity.type
_entity.pdbx_description
1 polymer ?
#
loop_
_entity_poly.entity_id
_entity_poly.type
_entity_poly.pdbx_seq_one_letter_code
_entity_poly.pdbx_strand_id
1 'polypeptide(L)'
;YKNVYAQNLRKLIKKYLVEIKDYPNQKLFDNAMTSSTIMFLRKGEYAEVVDYNNVPKKEQITIAKEKLYGKWIFENSQENHSQIRFGDLFQASMAIATQRNKVFVVNEAEKKHWKLERGAMRLALSPRNQKYGNKEYIIFPYMIRKDKVINYSEELFKRKYPNAYAYLLKNKKELEKRDADKSAQWFEYGRSQALQNMNKKKLLISTVVTNEVNTYETGTKSIPYAGIYVISEKGYDLKIAKKILESEEFLKYVHGIGTPASGKSLRITAKDINEFTFLCDDLNRV
;
A
#
# COMPACT_ATOMS: atom_id res chain seq x y z
N TYR A 1 4.53 17.06 8.27
CA TYR A 1 3.35 17.40 7.46
C TYR A 1 3.02 16.33 6.40
N LYS A 2 3.97 15.51 5.98
CA LYS A 2 3.80 14.45 4.97
C LYS A 2 2.95 13.26 5.46
N ASN A 3 2.77 13.09 6.77
CA ASN A 3 2.04 11.95 7.34
C ASN A 3 0.53 12.06 7.07
N VAL A 4 -0.13 10.92 6.84
CA VAL A 4 -1.59 10.82 6.67
C VAL A 4 -2.34 11.43 7.86
N TYR A 5 -1.88 11.18 9.08
CA TYR A 5 -2.48 11.72 10.30
C TYR A 5 -2.36 13.25 10.45
N ALA A 6 -1.50 13.91 9.67
CA ALA A 6 -1.32 15.34 9.70
C ALA A 6 -2.38 16.12 8.89
N GLN A 7 -3.43 15.49 8.38
CA GLN A 7 -4.45 16.17 7.55
C GLN A 7 -5.10 17.35 8.28
N ASN A 8 -5.51 17.16 9.53
CA ASN A 8 -6.13 18.23 10.31
C ASN A 8 -5.13 19.33 10.67
N LEU A 9 -3.88 18.96 10.95
CA LEU A 9 -2.80 19.93 11.16
C LEU A 9 -2.57 20.78 9.91
N ARG A 10 -2.46 20.14 8.72
CA ARG A 10 -2.30 20.86 7.44
C ARG A 10 -3.45 21.85 7.21
N LYS A 11 -4.70 21.46 7.44
CA LYS A 11 -5.85 22.35 7.31
C LYS A 11 -5.77 23.55 8.26
N LEU A 12 -5.35 23.31 9.50
CA LEU A 12 -5.24 24.35 10.51
C LEU A 12 -4.15 25.38 10.17
N ILE A 13 -2.95 24.91 9.80
CA ILE A 13 -1.78 25.78 9.62
C ILE A 13 -1.68 26.39 8.22
N LYS A 14 -2.36 25.84 7.21
CA LYS A 14 -2.27 26.27 5.80
C LYS A 14 -2.36 27.79 5.62
N LYS A 15 -3.35 28.43 6.23
CA LYS A 15 -3.55 29.88 6.11
C LYS A 15 -2.42 30.71 6.73
N TYR A 16 -1.76 30.17 7.75
CA TYR A 16 -0.65 30.85 8.46
C TYR A 16 0.72 30.55 7.88
N LEU A 17 0.84 29.53 7.04
CA LEU A 17 2.11 29.06 6.52
C LEU A 17 2.73 30.07 5.57
N VAL A 18 4.00 30.40 5.79
CA VAL A 18 4.77 31.34 4.98
C VAL A 18 5.90 30.63 4.26
N GLU A 19 6.66 29.80 4.98
CA GLU A 19 7.82 29.11 4.43
C GLU A 19 7.94 27.71 5.02
N ILE A 20 8.46 26.79 4.24
CA ILE A 20 8.90 25.44 4.66
C ILE A 20 10.37 25.28 4.28
N LYS A 21 11.22 24.92 5.24
CA LYS A 21 12.58 24.40 5.01
C LYS A 21 12.56 22.90 5.27
N ASP A 22 12.73 22.12 4.23
CA ASP A 22 12.68 20.66 4.27
C ASP A 22 14.10 20.06 4.20
N TYR A 23 14.38 19.13 5.10
CA TYR A 23 15.68 18.42 5.21
C TYR A 23 15.46 16.92 4.99
N PRO A 24 15.01 16.51 3.79
CA PRO A 24 14.76 15.10 3.51
C PRO A 24 16.06 14.29 3.57
N ASN A 25 16.00 13.13 4.22
CA ASN A 25 17.12 12.18 4.29
C ASN A 25 18.42 12.73 4.88
N GLN A 26 18.40 13.82 5.63
CA GLN A 26 19.55 14.34 6.35
C GLN A 26 19.55 13.86 7.81
N LYS A 27 20.72 13.38 8.26
CA LYS A 27 20.95 13.11 9.66
C LYS A 27 21.27 14.43 10.37
N LEU A 28 20.26 15.10 10.92
CA LEU A 28 20.42 16.34 11.68
C LEU A 28 20.66 16.09 13.18
N PHE A 29 20.44 14.86 13.65
CA PHE A 29 20.58 14.47 15.06
C PHE A 29 21.47 13.24 15.16
N ASP A 30 22.37 13.19 16.12
CA ASP A 30 23.38 12.11 16.24
C ASP A 30 22.74 10.73 16.43
N ASN A 31 21.65 10.65 17.18
CA ASN A 31 21.01 9.41 17.56
C ASN A 31 19.66 9.13 16.85
N ALA A 32 19.32 9.91 15.80
CA ALA A 32 18.07 9.73 15.08
C ALA A 32 18.24 9.88 13.56
N MET A 33 17.79 8.89 12.82
CA MET A 33 17.68 8.91 11.34
C MET A 33 16.29 9.43 10.96
N THR A 34 16.05 10.73 11.12
CA THR A 34 14.76 11.35 10.80
C THR A 34 14.91 12.44 9.77
N SER A 35 13.99 12.49 8.81
CA SER A 35 13.79 13.68 8.00
C SER A 35 13.18 14.78 8.86
N SER A 36 13.68 15.99 8.76
CA SER A 36 13.22 17.13 9.56
C SER A 36 12.66 18.23 8.68
N THR A 37 11.75 19.03 9.22
CA THR A 37 11.11 20.14 8.52
C THR A 37 10.92 21.30 9.49
N ILE A 38 11.29 22.50 9.06
CA ILE A 38 11.01 23.74 9.78
C ILE A 38 9.89 24.46 9.03
N MET A 39 8.82 24.82 9.72
CA MET A 39 7.69 25.57 9.16
C MET A 39 7.62 26.94 9.79
N PHE A 40 7.57 27.99 8.98
CA PHE A 40 7.37 29.35 9.41
C PHE A 40 5.90 29.73 9.27
N LEU A 41 5.29 30.11 10.38
CA LEU A 41 3.88 30.50 10.44
C LEU A 41 3.78 31.98 10.87
N ARG A 42 2.92 32.74 10.20
CA ARG A 42 2.63 34.14 10.55
C ARG A 42 1.16 34.30 10.89
N LYS A 43 0.87 34.89 12.07
CA LYS A 43 -0.47 35.26 12.48
C LYS A 43 -0.78 36.66 11.98
N GLY A 44 -1.96 36.89 11.43
CA GLY A 44 -2.43 38.18 10.91
C GLY A 44 -2.57 38.20 9.40
N GLU A 45 -1.62 38.75 8.69
CA GLU A 45 -1.65 38.78 7.22
C GLU A 45 -1.41 37.40 6.62
N TYR A 46 -2.28 36.99 5.71
CA TYR A 46 -2.24 35.67 5.08
C TYR A 46 -1.73 35.79 3.66
N ALA A 47 -0.46 35.46 3.44
CA ALA A 47 0.08 35.35 2.09
C ALA A 47 -0.67 34.26 1.30
N GLU A 48 -0.93 34.55 0.02
CA GLU A 48 -1.56 33.60 -0.93
C GLU A 48 -0.62 32.46 -1.35
N VAL A 49 0.69 32.62 -1.10
CA VAL A 49 1.75 31.71 -1.51
C VAL A 49 2.54 31.17 -0.32
N VAL A 50 3.27 30.10 -0.56
CA VAL A 50 4.24 29.49 0.38
C VAL A 50 5.55 29.26 -0.34
N ASP A 51 6.65 29.66 0.31
CA ASP A 51 7.99 29.34 -0.14
C ASP A 51 8.42 27.98 0.41
N TYR A 52 8.84 27.10 -0.49
CA TYR A 52 9.37 25.79 -0.14
C TYR A 52 10.84 25.70 -0.51
N ASN A 53 11.66 25.36 0.47
CA ASN A 53 13.11 25.19 0.33
C ASN A 53 13.49 23.73 0.62
N ASN A 54 13.94 23.01 -0.39
CA ASN A 54 14.63 21.74 -0.24
C ASN A 54 16.11 22.03 0.05
N VAL A 55 16.47 22.08 1.33
CA VAL A 55 17.79 22.57 1.75
C VAL A 55 18.95 21.73 1.20
N PRO A 56 18.90 20.38 1.24
CA PRO A 56 19.99 19.57 0.68
C PRO A 56 20.20 19.74 -0.82
N LYS A 57 19.12 19.96 -1.57
CA LYS A 57 19.19 20.13 -3.02
C LYS A 57 19.41 21.57 -3.46
N LYS A 58 19.34 22.53 -2.52
CA LYS A 58 19.36 23.98 -2.79
C LYS A 58 18.27 24.42 -3.79
N GLU A 59 17.12 23.74 -3.74
CA GLU A 59 15.97 24.03 -4.59
C GLU A 59 14.98 24.89 -3.81
N GLN A 60 14.50 25.96 -4.44
CA GLN A 60 13.47 26.84 -3.87
C GLN A 60 12.30 26.98 -4.85
N ILE A 61 11.08 26.84 -4.35
CA ILE A 61 9.85 26.91 -5.13
C ILE A 61 8.84 27.74 -4.37
N THR A 62 8.15 28.65 -5.04
CA THR A 62 7.00 29.39 -4.51
C THR A 62 5.70 28.79 -5.07
N ILE A 63 4.80 28.36 -4.21
CA ILE A 63 3.56 27.68 -4.59
C ILE A 63 2.34 28.41 -4.03
N ALA A 64 1.31 28.58 -4.87
CA ALA A 64 0.02 29.10 -4.42
C ALA A 64 -0.65 28.14 -3.40
N LYS A 65 -1.14 28.69 -2.28
CA LYS A 65 -1.74 27.89 -1.21
C LYS A 65 -2.96 27.11 -1.67
N GLU A 66 -3.70 27.59 -2.67
CA GLU A 66 -4.84 26.87 -3.26
C GLU A 66 -4.43 25.49 -3.78
N LYS A 67 -3.22 25.35 -4.35
CA LYS A 67 -2.66 24.09 -4.85
C LYS A 67 -2.27 23.10 -3.72
N LEU A 68 -2.25 23.53 -2.47
CA LEU A 68 -1.94 22.70 -1.30
C LEU A 68 -3.20 22.01 -0.76
N TYR A 69 -3.50 20.83 -1.25
CA TYR A 69 -4.60 19.96 -0.77
C TYR A 69 -4.08 18.55 -0.46
N GLY A 70 -4.83 17.78 0.29
CA GLY A 70 -4.43 16.42 0.67
C GLY A 70 -3.06 16.35 1.35
N LYS A 71 -2.13 15.58 0.80
CA LYS A 71 -0.69 15.68 1.10
C LYS A 71 -0.12 16.82 0.28
N TRP A 72 0.60 17.72 0.94
CA TRP A 72 1.22 18.84 0.25
C TRP A 72 2.39 18.38 -0.61
N ILE A 73 2.34 18.71 -1.89
CA ILE A 73 3.37 18.43 -2.90
C ILE A 73 3.95 19.77 -3.33
N PHE A 74 5.27 19.91 -3.25
CA PHE A 74 5.99 21.13 -3.62
C PHE A 74 6.80 20.84 -4.88
N GLU A 75 6.13 20.95 -6.03
CA GLU A 75 6.73 20.79 -7.36
C GLU A 75 6.23 21.89 -8.28
N ASN A 76 7.04 22.30 -9.24
CA ASN A 76 6.59 23.18 -10.31
C ASN A 76 5.65 22.39 -11.23
N SER A 77 4.35 22.55 -11.04
CA SER A 77 3.37 21.99 -11.97
C SER A 77 3.44 22.76 -13.29
N GLN A 78 3.86 22.10 -14.36
CA GLN A 78 3.60 22.59 -15.72
C GLN A 78 2.09 22.58 -15.93
N GLU A 79 1.56 23.72 -16.33
CA GLU A 79 0.13 23.94 -16.53
C GLU A 79 -0.38 23.27 -17.82
N ASN A 80 -1.62 22.81 -17.78
CA ASN A 80 -2.53 22.52 -18.91
C ASN A 80 -2.31 21.27 -19.77
N HIS A 81 -2.11 20.11 -19.17
CA HIS A 81 -2.45 18.85 -19.84
C HIS A 81 -3.58 18.14 -19.10
N SER A 82 -4.46 17.44 -19.83
CA SER A 82 -5.52 16.61 -19.24
C SER A 82 -4.88 15.53 -18.38
N GLN A 83 -4.90 15.73 -17.07
CA GLN A 83 -4.37 14.76 -16.14
C GLN A 83 -5.44 13.73 -15.79
N ILE A 84 -5.07 12.47 -15.82
CA ILE A 84 -5.91 11.35 -15.42
C ILE A 84 -5.40 10.86 -14.05
N ARG A 85 -6.33 10.65 -13.13
CA ARG A 85 -6.00 10.07 -11.83
C ARG A 85 -5.94 8.55 -11.96
N PHE A 86 -4.89 7.92 -11.41
CA PHE A 86 -4.71 6.47 -11.45
C PHE A 86 -5.94 5.72 -10.92
N GLY A 87 -6.55 6.20 -9.83
CA GLY A 87 -7.76 5.64 -9.24
C GLY A 87 -9.01 5.69 -10.13
N ASP A 88 -8.99 6.45 -11.23
CA ASP A 88 -10.11 6.50 -12.19
C ASP A 88 -10.06 5.34 -13.20
N LEU A 89 -8.90 4.70 -13.38
CA LEU A 89 -8.69 3.56 -14.29
C LEU A 89 -8.51 2.24 -13.53
N PHE A 90 -7.78 2.29 -12.41
CA PHE A 90 -7.37 1.14 -11.61
C PHE A 90 -7.69 1.37 -10.14
N GLN A 91 -7.76 0.30 -9.37
CA GLN A 91 -7.96 0.39 -7.91
C GLN A 91 -6.78 -0.23 -7.18
N ALA A 92 -6.04 0.58 -6.45
CA ALA A 92 -5.04 0.13 -5.49
C ALA A 92 -5.70 -0.10 -4.12
N SER A 93 -5.36 -1.21 -3.47
CA SER A 93 -5.85 -1.59 -2.14
C SER A 93 -4.77 -2.32 -1.35
N MET A 94 -4.86 -2.26 -0.02
CA MET A 94 -3.95 -3.01 0.85
C MET A 94 -4.20 -4.51 0.71
N ALA A 95 -3.10 -5.29 0.78
CA ALA A 95 -3.16 -6.75 0.84
C ALA A 95 -4.06 -7.23 1.99
N ILE A 96 -4.45 -8.50 1.97
CA ILE A 96 -5.26 -9.06 3.06
C ILE A 96 -4.55 -8.93 4.41
N ALA A 97 -5.32 -8.72 5.46
CA ALA A 97 -4.80 -8.66 6.82
C ALA A 97 -5.24 -9.88 7.61
N THR A 98 -4.40 -10.91 7.65
CA THR A 98 -4.64 -12.09 8.51
C THR A 98 -4.53 -11.73 9.99
N GLN A 99 -3.77 -10.66 10.31
CA GLN A 99 -3.34 -10.22 11.64
C GLN A 99 -2.53 -11.29 12.41
N ARG A 100 -2.15 -12.37 11.76
CA ARG A 100 -1.22 -13.41 12.25
C ARG A 100 -0.60 -14.15 11.07
N ASN A 101 0.16 -13.42 10.23
CA ASN A 101 0.82 -14.04 9.07
C ASN A 101 1.68 -15.25 9.45
N LYS A 102 2.33 -15.24 10.64
CA LYS A 102 3.12 -16.38 11.13
C LYS A 102 2.32 -17.68 11.29
N VAL A 103 0.99 -17.59 11.45
CA VAL A 103 0.12 -18.76 11.55
C VAL A 103 -0.45 -19.13 10.18
N PHE A 104 -0.92 -18.14 9.43
CA PHE A 104 -1.59 -18.42 8.16
C PHE A 104 -0.66 -18.68 6.99
N VAL A 105 0.54 -18.08 6.98
CA VAL A 105 1.52 -18.22 5.91
C VAL A 105 2.54 -19.28 6.31
N VAL A 106 2.68 -20.31 5.49
CA VAL A 106 3.54 -21.47 5.72
C VAL A 106 4.46 -21.71 4.52
N ASN A 107 5.63 -22.25 4.78
CA ASN A 107 6.54 -22.70 3.75
C ASN A 107 6.25 -24.16 3.31
N GLU A 108 6.98 -24.67 2.32
CA GLU A 108 6.76 -26.03 1.81
C GLU A 108 7.05 -27.11 2.86
N ALA A 109 8.03 -26.89 3.77
CA ALA A 109 8.36 -27.85 4.82
C ALA A 109 7.24 -27.94 5.86
N GLU A 110 6.72 -26.80 6.31
CA GLU A 110 5.58 -26.74 7.23
C GLU A 110 4.31 -27.34 6.62
N LYS A 111 4.03 -27.03 5.35
CA LYS A 111 2.90 -27.60 4.61
C LYS A 111 2.98 -29.12 4.57
N LYS A 112 4.16 -29.69 4.30
CA LYS A 112 4.40 -31.15 4.29
C LYS A 112 4.30 -31.77 5.68
N HIS A 113 4.92 -31.14 6.66
CA HIS A 113 4.92 -31.61 8.05
C HIS A 113 3.50 -31.76 8.59
N TRP A 114 2.66 -30.74 8.37
CA TRP A 114 1.26 -30.75 8.80
C TRP A 114 0.32 -31.45 7.83
N LYS A 115 0.80 -31.96 6.69
CA LYS A 115 0.01 -32.59 5.61
C LYS A 115 -1.19 -31.74 5.21
N LEU A 116 -0.98 -30.41 5.12
CA LEU A 116 -2.04 -29.47 4.82
C LEU A 116 -2.69 -29.75 3.47
N GLU A 117 -4.00 -29.78 3.42
CA GLU A 117 -4.77 -30.13 2.22
C GLU A 117 -4.61 -29.06 1.14
N ARG A 118 -4.34 -29.50 -0.10
CA ARG A 118 -4.18 -28.58 -1.24
C ARG A 118 -5.38 -27.65 -1.44
N GLY A 119 -6.59 -28.13 -1.14
CA GLY A 119 -7.82 -27.33 -1.27
C GLY A 119 -7.93 -26.20 -0.26
N ALA A 120 -7.29 -26.34 0.92
CA ALA A 120 -7.24 -25.31 1.95
C ALA A 120 -6.12 -24.29 1.70
N MET A 121 -5.28 -24.47 0.67
CA MET A 121 -4.10 -23.66 0.46
C MET A 121 -4.20 -22.80 -0.79
N ARG A 122 -3.59 -21.64 -0.76
CA ARG A 122 -3.34 -20.78 -1.92
C ARG A 122 -1.86 -20.37 -1.95
N LEU A 123 -1.37 -19.95 -3.12
CA LEU A 123 -0.03 -19.34 -3.21
C LEU A 123 -0.07 -18.00 -2.48
N ALA A 124 0.80 -17.84 -1.48
CA ALA A 124 0.94 -16.61 -0.71
C ALA A 124 1.91 -15.66 -1.39
N LEU A 125 1.54 -14.39 -1.52
CA LEU A 125 2.36 -13.41 -2.20
C LEU A 125 2.70 -12.23 -1.30
N SER A 126 3.96 -11.84 -1.34
CA SER A 126 4.47 -10.58 -0.81
C SER A 126 5.49 -9.99 -1.80
N PRO A 127 5.71 -8.68 -1.84
CA PRO A 127 6.77 -8.11 -2.68
C PRO A 127 8.13 -8.75 -2.42
N ARG A 128 8.40 -9.12 -1.15
CA ARG A 128 9.64 -9.78 -0.76
C ARG A 128 9.79 -11.16 -1.38
N ASN A 129 8.76 -12.03 -1.27
CA ASN A 129 8.87 -13.39 -1.82
C ASN A 129 8.90 -13.38 -3.35
N GLN A 130 8.25 -12.40 -4.00
CA GLN A 130 8.33 -12.22 -5.45
C GLN A 130 9.74 -11.80 -5.87
N LYS A 131 10.36 -10.86 -5.17
CA LYS A 131 11.72 -10.39 -5.46
C LYS A 131 12.77 -11.49 -5.35
N TYR A 132 12.65 -12.36 -4.35
CA TYR A 132 13.65 -13.40 -4.06
C TYR A 132 13.27 -14.79 -4.58
N GLY A 133 12.13 -14.95 -5.25
CA GLY A 133 11.65 -16.24 -5.79
C GLY A 133 11.24 -17.25 -4.71
N ASN A 134 11.00 -16.83 -3.47
CA ASN A 134 10.61 -17.71 -2.39
C ASN A 134 9.15 -18.14 -2.56
N LYS A 135 8.89 -19.44 -2.40
CA LYS A 135 7.54 -19.98 -2.51
C LYS A 135 6.94 -20.20 -1.14
N GLU A 136 5.83 -19.50 -0.88
CA GLU A 136 5.05 -19.58 0.34
C GLU A 136 3.60 -19.90 0.03
N TYR A 137 2.89 -20.44 1.01
CA TYR A 137 1.47 -20.78 0.91
C TYR A 137 0.71 -20.11 2.05
N ILE A 138 -0.57 -19.84 1.80
CA ILE A 138 -1.45 -19.30 2.84
C ILE A 138 -2.64 -20.23 3.01
N ILE A 139 -2.99 -20.54 4.26
CA ILE A 139 -4.25 -21.23 4.58
C ILE A 139 -5.37 -20.27 4.24
N PHE A 140 -6.30 -20.72 3.39
CA PHE A 140 -7.42 -19.94 2.89
C PHE A 140 -8.73 -20.57 3.38
N PRO A 141 -9.21 -20.18 4.59
CA PRO A 141 -10.39 -20.79 5.22
C PRO A 141 -11.70 -20.26 4.64
N TYR A 142 -11.76 -20.15 3.33
CA TYR A 142 -12.92 -19.66 2.57
C TYR A 142 -13.15 -20.51 1.34
N MET A 143 -14.39 -20.49 0.83
CA MET A 143 -14.71 -21.04 -0.47
C MET A 143 -14.93 -19.95 -1.50
N ILE A 144 -14.70 -20.25 -2.77
CA ILE A 144 -15.07 -19.37 -3.88
C ILE A 144 -16.23 -20.05 -4.62
N ARG A 145 -17.35 -19.34 -4.72
CA ARG A 145 -18.53 -19.79 -5.43
C ARG A 145 -19.08 -18.64 -6.30
N LYS A 146 -19.20 -18.86 -7.59
CA LYS A 146 -19.63 -17.83 -8.56
C LYS A 146 -18.87 -16.51 -8.34
N ASP A 147 -17.54 -16.58 -8.30
CA ASP A 147 -16.60 -15.48 -8.09
C ASP A 147 -16.73 -14.70 -6.76
N LYS A 148 -17.56 -15.17 -5.84
CA LYS A 148 -17.68 -14.61 -4.49
C LYS A 148 -16.92 -15.47 -3.48
N VAL A 149 -16.22 -14.78 -2.56
CA VAL A 149 -15.62 -15.43 -1.38
C VAL A 149 -16.68 -15.60 -0.32
N ILE A 150 -16.84 -16.84 0.16
CA ILE A 150 -17.86 -17.23 1.13
C ILE A 150 -17.17 -17.93 2.31
N ASN A 151 -17.62 -17.63 3.52
CA ASN A 151 -17.11 -18.23 4.73
C ASN A 151 -17.55 -19.72 4.82
N TYR A 152 -16.68 -20.54 5.39
CA TYR A 152 -17.10 -21.88 5.86
C TYR A 152 -17.78 -21.78 7.23
N SER A 153 -18.74 -22.67 7.52
CA SER A 153 -19.00 -22.98 8.94
C SER A 153 -17.80 -23.75 9.50
N GLU A 154 -17.58 -23.66 10.81
CA GLU A 154 -16.45 -24.34 11.46
C GLU A 154 -16.49 -25.85 11.23
N GLU A 155 -17.70 -26.48 11.37
CA GLU A 155 -17.89 -27.91 11.13
C GLU A 155 -17.57 -28.30 9.69
N LEU A 156 -18.00 -27.48 8.71
CA LEU A 156 -17.74 -27.77 7.30
C LEU A 156 -16.25 -27.63 6.98
N PHE A 157 -15.56 -26.61 7.53
CA PHE A 157 -14.13 -26.45 7.36
C PHE A 157 -13.35 -27.61 7.97
N LYS A 158 -13.67 -27.99 9.23
CA LYS A 158 -13.09 -29.13 9.93
C LYS A 158 -13.27 -30.44 9.16
N ARG A 159 -14.49 -30.72 8.67
CA ARG A 159 -14.79 -31.94 7.91
C ARG A 159 -14.03 -31.98 6.58
N LYS A 160 -13.92 -30.86 5.89
CA LYS A 160 -13.34 -30.78 4.55
C LYS A 160 -11.81 -30.72 4.57
N TYR A 161 -11.23 -30.07 5.58
CA TYR A 161 -9.81 -29.82 5.72
C TYR A 161 -9.34 -30.10 7.16
N PRO A 162 -9.38 -31.37 7.59
CA PRO A 162 -9.09 -31.74 8.99
C PRO A 162 -7.67 -31.38 9.44
N ASN A 163 -6.67 -31.48 8.56
CA ASN A 163 -5.29 -31.14 8.91
C ASN A 163 -5.09 -29.61 9.03
N ALA A 164 -5.62 -28.85 8.11
CA ALA A 164 -5.59 -27.39 8.19
C ALA A 164 -6.34 -26.88 9.41
N TYR A 165 -7.49 -27.49 9.73
CA TYR A 165 -8.24 -27.17 10.93
C TYR A 165 -7.44 -27.50 12.19
N ALA A 166 -6.84 -28.70 12.29
CA ALA A 166 -6.02 -29.11 13.45
C ALA A 166 -4.83 -28.19 13.66
N TYR A 167 -4.16 -27.76 12.57
CA TYR A 167 -3.09 -26.81 12.62
C TYR A 167 -3.54 -25.45 13.16
N LEU A 168 -4.65 -24.90 12.66
CA LEU A 168 -5.19 -23.64 13.16
C LEU A 168 -5.67 -23.77 14.60
N LEU A 169 -6.27 -24.90 14.99
CA LEU A 169 -6.72 -25.17 16.35
C LEU A 169 -5.57 -25.15 17.36
N LYS A 170 -4.39 -25.70 17.00
CA LYS A 170 -3.17 -25.60 17.82
C LYS A 170 -2.79 -24.16 18.12
N ASN A 171 -3.08 -23.25 17.18
CA ASN A 171 -2.77 -21.83 17.29
C ASN A 171 -3.98 -20.98 17.76
N LYS A 172 -5.09 -21.60 18.16
CA LYS A 172 -6.36 -20.91 18.47
C LYS A 172 -6.18 -19.78 19.49
N LYS A 173 -5.48 -20.03 20.59
CA LYS A 173 -5.24 -19.03 21.64
C LYS A 173 -4.54 -17.75 21.10
N GLU A 174 -3.66 -17.89 20.11
CA GLU A 174 -3.00 -16.76 19.46
C GLU A 174 -3.93 -16.05 18.46
N LEU A 175 -4.75 -16.82 17.76
CA LEU A 175 -5.72 -16.30 16.79
C LEU A 175 -6.85 -15.53 17.48
N GLU A 176 -7.32 -15.95 18.63
CA GLU A 176 -8.37 -15.28 19.42
C GLU A 176 -7.91 -13.95 20.03
N LYS A 177 -6.60 -13.76 20.22
CA LYS A 177 -6.03 -12.48 20.74
C LYS A 177 -5.94 -11.37 19.68
N ARG A 178 -6.30 -11.64 18.44
CA ARG A 178 -6.25 -10.62 17.37
C ARG A 178 -7.37 -9.60 17.55
N ASP A 179 -7.11 -8.35 17.16
CA ASP A 179 -8.14 -7.33 16.96
C ASP A 179 -8.83 -7.56 15.62
N ALA A 180 -9.60 -8.67 15.52
CA ALA A 180 -10.29 -9.09 14.30
C ALA A 180 -11.65 -8.37 14.14
N ASP A 181 -12.19 -8.40 12.90
CA ASP A 181 -13.57 -7.97 12.67
C ASP A 181 -14.53 -8.76 13.56
N LYS A 182 -15.55 -8.11 14.11
CA LYS A 182 -16.52 -8.76 15.01
C LYS A 182 -17.24 -9.96 14.38
N SER A 183 -17.37 -9.97 13.06
CA SER A 183 -17.98 -11.05 12.29
C SER A 183 -17.02 -12.19 11.92
N ALA A 184 -15.71 -12.00 12.13
CA ALA A 184 -14.70 -13.01 11.78
C ALA A 184 -14.68 -14.14 12.81
N GLN A 185 -14.74 -15.38 12.33
CA GLN A 185 -14.50 -16.53 13.17
C GLN A 185 -13.01 -16.65 13.53
N TRP A 186 -12.67 -17.33 14.61
CA TRP A 186 -11.31 -17.44 15.12
C TRP A 186 -10.31 -17.99 14.10
N PHE A 187 -10.73 -18.85 13.17
CA PHE A 187 -9.92 -19.46 12.13
C PHE A 187 -9.88 -18.65 10.80
N GLU A 188 -10.63 -17.56 10.71
CA GLU A 188 -10.67 -16.69 9.54
C GLU A 188 -9.60 -15.58 9.64
N TYR A 189 -9.41 -14.81 8.56
CA TYR A 189 -8.53 -13.66 8.60
C TYR A 189 -9.10 -12.54 9.48
N GLY A 190 -8.21 -11.76 10.08
CA GLY A 190 -8.62 -10.71 11.00
C GLY A 190 -9.41 -9.57 10.35
N ARG A 191 -9.21 -9.32 9.04
CA ARG A 191 -9.99 -8.34 8.27
C ARG A 191 -10.46 -8.93 6.97
N SER A 192 -11.71 -8.65 6.61
CA SER A 192 -12.39 -9.23 5.45
C SER A 192 -12.39 -8.34 4.20
N GLN A 193 -12.03 -7.05 4.32
CA GLN A 193 -12.21 -6.03 3.28
C GLN A 193 -11.61 -6.38 1.92
N ALA A 194 -10.42 -7.00 1.88
CA ALA A 194 -9.75 -7.33 0.63
C ALA A 194 -10.20 -8.65 0.00
N LEU A 195 -10.99 -9.48 0.70
CA LEU A 195 -11.31 -10.85 0.28
C LEU A 195 -12.05 -10.93 -1.05
N GLN A 196 -12.96 -10.00 -1.33
CA GLN A 196 -13.79 -10.02 -2.54
C GLN A 196 -13.01 -9.84 -3.85
N ASN A 197 -11.78 -9.33 -3.75
CA ASN A 197 -10.92 -9.13 -4.91
C ASN A 197 -9.87 -10.24 -5.10
N MET A 198 -9.86 -11.26 -4.24
CA MET A 198 -8.77 -12.25 -4.23
C MET A 198 -8.78 -13.19 -5.43
N ASN A 199 -9.90 -13.34 -6.13
CA ASN A 199 -10.03 -14.11 -7.36
C ASN A 199 -9.79 -13.32 -8.65
N LYS A 200 -9.46 -12.02 -8.57
CA LYS A 200 -9.11 -11.18 -9.74
C LYS A 200 -7.62 -11.26 -10.04
N LYS A 201 -7.24 -11.01 -11.30
CA LYS A 201 -5.82 -10.73 -11.66
C LYS A 201 -5.39 -9.44 -10.98
N LYS A 202 -4.14 -9.38 -10.52
CA LYS A 202 -3.61 -8.25 -9.73
C LYS A 202 -2.17 -7.95 -10.11
N LEU A 203 -1.77 -6.68 -9.93
CA LEU A 203 -0.37 -6.31 -9.73
C LEU A 203 -0.11 -6.18 -8.23
N LEU A 204 1.03 -6.67 -7.78
CA LEU A 204 1.50 -6.50 -6.41
C LEU A 204 2.64 -5.49 -6.38
N ILE A 205 2.59 -4.55 -5.45
CA ILE A 205 3.60 -3.50 -5.26
C ILE A 205 3.98 -3.42 -3.76
N SER A 206 5.22 -3.02 -3.48
CA SER A 206 5.68 -2.80 -2.10
C SER A 206 5.06 -1.53 -1.49
N THR A 207 4.80 -1.56 -0.19
CA THR A 207 4.51 -0.34 0.59
C THR A 207 5.76 0.49 0.87
N VAL A 208 6.95 -0.04 0.57
CA VAL A 208 8.23 0.63 0.78
C VAL A 208 8.97 0.70 -0.55
N VAL A 209 9.31 1.91 -0.96
CA VAL A 209 10.03 2.25 -2.20
C VAL A 209 11.37 2.88 -1.84
N THR A 210 12.43 2.54 -2.55
CA THR A 210 13.76 3.13 -2.35
C THR A 210 14.20 3.86 -3.63
N ASN A 211 14.82 3.17 -4.56
CA ASN A 211 15.36 3.75 -5.79
C ASN A 211 14.46 3.51 -7.01
N GLU A 212 13.60 2.52 -6.93
CA GLU A 212 12.74 2.08 -8.02
C GLU A 212 11.42 1.50 -7.48
N VAL A 213 10.41 1.49 -8.31
CA VAL A 213 9.15 0.83 -8.05
C VAL A 213 9.09 -0.46 -8.86
N ASN A 214 8.96 -1.58 -8.17
CA ASN A 214 8.81 -2.89 -8.81
C ASN A 214 7.38 -3.40 -8.60
N THR A 215 6.75 -3.84 -9.68
CA THR A 215 5.44 -4.49 -9.66
C THR A 215 5.53 -5.94 -10.11
N TYR A 216 4.65 -6.78 -9.58
CA TYR A 216 4.62 -8.21 -9.86
C TYR A 216 3.22 -8.63 -10.30
N GLU A 217 3.11 -9.17 -11.51
CA GLU A 217 1.84 -9.72 -11.98
C GLU A 217 1.48 -10.99 -11.22
N THR A 218 0.24 -11.11 -10.80
CA THR A 218 -0.22 -12.24 -10.00
C THR A 218 -1.50 -12.85 -10.57
N GLY A 219 -1.57 -14.18 -10.50
CA GLY A 219 -2.74 -14.93 -10.96
C GLY A 219 -3.94 -14.80 -10.01
N THR A 220 -5.10 -15.25 -10.50
CA THR A 220 -6.36 -15.23 -9.75
C THR A 220 -6.39 -16.15 -8.52
N LYS A 221 -5.51 -17.17 -8.47
CA LYS A 221 -5.46 -18.15 -7.36
C LYS A 221 -4.44 -17.82 -6.28
N SER A 222 -3.82 -16.66 -6.36
CA SER A 222 -2.80 -16.21 -5.41
C SER A 222 -3.33 -15.13 -4.48
N ILE A 223 -2.83 -15.12 -3.25
CA ILE A 223 -3.30 -14.26 -2.18
C ILE A 223 -2.16 -13.34 -1.73
N PRO A 224 -2.19 -12.04 -2.03
CA PRO A 224 -1.31 -11.06 -1.43
C PRO A 224 -1.59 -10.94 0.07
N TYR A 225 -0.59 -11.22 0.90
CA TYR A 225 -0.68 -11.06 2.37
C TYR A 225 0.17 -9.89 2.91
N ALA A 226 0.92 -9.24 2.03
CA ALA A 226 1.69 -8.03 2.32
C ALA A 226 1.81 -7.18 1.05
N GLY A 227 1.99 -5.87 1.22
CA GLY A 227 2.06 -4.92 0.11
C GLY A 227 0.72 -4.29 -0.24
N ILE A 228 0.67 -3.71 -1.43
CA ILE A 228 -0.52 -3.13 -2.05
C ILE A 228 -0.79 -3.94 -3.32
N TYR A 229 -2.03 -4.29 -3.58
CA TYR A 229 -2.42 -4.86 -4.86
C TYR A 229 -3.23 -3.86 -5.68
N VAL A 230 -3.09 -3.95 -7.00
CA VAL A 230 -3.83 -3.15 -7.97
C VAL A 230 -4.67 -4.08 -8.85
N ILE A 231 -5.93 -3.73 -9.03
CA ILE A 231 -6.86 -4.41 -9.95
C ILE A 231 -7.39 -3.42 -10.98
N SER A 232 -7.89 -3.95 -12.10
CA SER A 232 -8.70 -3.20 -13.05
C SER A 232 -10.17 -3.54 -12.82
N GLU A 233 -10.99 -2.54 -12.55
CA GLU A 233 -12.45 -2.71 -12.45
C GLU A 233 -13.14 -2.39 -13.78
N LYS A 234 -12.52 -1.56 -14.61
CA LYS A 234 -13.04 -1.11 -15.90
C LYS A 234 -12.50 -1.90 -17.11
N GLY A 235 -11.77 -2.99 -16.87
CA GLY A 235 -11.27 -3.87 -17.92
C GLY A 235 -9.99 -3.39 -18.63
N TYR A 236 -9.34 -2.33 -18.16
CA TYR A 236 -8.02 -1.93 -18.67
C TYR A 236 -6.97 -3.01 -18.42
N ASP A 237 -6.00 -3.16 -19.34
CA ASP A 237 -4.89 -4.10 -19.14
C ASP A 237 -4.02 -3.66 -17.95
N LEU A 238 -3.70 -4.59 -17.08
CA LEU A 238 -2.81 -4.34 -15.93
C LEU A 238 -1.37 -4.00 -16.37
N LYS A 239 -0.98 -4.31 -17.60
CA LYS A 239 0.30 -3.86 -18.17
C LYS A 239 0.39 -2.34 -18.23
N ILE A 240 -0.73 -1.65 -18.47
CA ILE A 240 -0.80 -0.18 -18.43
C ILE A 240 -0.52 0.30 -17.00
N ALA A 241 -1.19 -0.28 -16.00
CA ALA A 241 -0.94 0.04 -14.61
C ALA A 241 0.52 -0.21 -14.21
N LYS A 242 1.12 -1.31 -14.72
CA LYS A 242 2.54 -1.64 -14.51
C LYS A 242 3.45 -0.54 -15.04
N LYS A 243 3.29 -0.13 -16.31
CA LYS A 243 4.11 0.93 -16.92
C LYS A 243 3.99 2.27 -16.16
N ILE A 244 2.76 2.65 -15.77
CA ILE A 244 2.53 3.88 -15.02
C ILE A 244 3.23 3.83 -13.65
N LEU A 245 3.11 2.72 -12.91
CA LEU A 245 3.68 2.59 -11.58
C LEU A 245 5.20 2.39 -11.57
N GLU A 246 5.79 1.91 -12.67
CA GLU A 246 7.24 1.75 -12.83
C GLU A 246 7.89 2.95 -13.54
N SER A 247 7.13 4.01 -13.83
CA SER A 247 7.63 5.22 -14.49
C SER A 247 8.47 6.10 -13.57
N GLU A 248 9.33 6.93 -14.16
CA GLU A 248 10.08 7.95 -13.42
C GLU A 248 9.16 8.99 -12.79
N GLU A 249 8.05 9.32 -13.44
CA GLU A 249 7.05 10.28 -12.96
C GLU A 249 6.41 9.78 -11.66
N PHE A 250 6.03 8.50 -11.61
CA PHE A 250 5.50 7.92 -10.38
C PHE A 250 6.57 7.85 -9.29
N LEU A 251 7.81 7.54 -9.62
CA LEU A 251 8.91 7.55 -8.65
C LEU A 251 9.18 8.96 -8.10
N LYS A 252 9.16 9.99 -8.95
CA LYS A 252 9.26 11.41 -8.51
C LYS A 252 8.11 11.77 -7.58
N TYR A 253 6.87 11.41 -7.94
CA TYR A 253 5.70 11.60 -7.09
C TYR A 253 5.89 10.94 -5.72
N VAL A 254 6.35 9.68 -5.67
CA VAL A 254 6.65 8.98 -4.42
C VAL A 254 7.68 9.72 -3.58
N HIS A 255 8.71 10.30 -4.20
CA HIS A 255 9.69 11.12 -3.49
C HIS A 255 9.08 12.38 -2.88
N GLY A 256 8.08 12.97 -3.54
CA GLY A 256 7.34 14.14 -3.03
C GLY A 256 6.44 13.81 -1.84
N ILE A 257 5.68 12.69 -1.92
CA ILE A 257 4.59 12.40 -0.95
C ILE A 257 4.94 11.31 0.07
N GLY A 258 5.94 10.48 -0.20
CA GLY A 258 6.29 9.32 0.62
C GLY A 258 6.73 9.73 2.03
N THR A 259 6.35 8.92 3.01
CA THR A 259 6.82 9.13 4.39
C THR A 259 8.10 8.32 4.63
N PRO A 260 9.14 8.90 5.26
CA PRO A 260 10.36 8.17 5.56
C PRO A 260 10.11 6.87 6.31
N ALA A 261 10.73 5.77 5.89
CA ALA A 261 10.61 4.46 6.52
C ALA A 261 11.92 4.07 7.22
N SER A 262 12.96 3.77 6.45
CA SER A 262 14.28 3.43 6.96
C SER A 262 15.34 3.81 5.93
N GLY A 263 16.40 4.50 6.34
CA GLY A 263 17.42 5.00 5.42
C GLY A 263 16.81 5.91 4.35
N LYS A 264 17.07 5.61 3.08
CA LYS A 264 16.51 6.35 1.94
C LYS A 264 15.12 5.86 1.50
N SER A 265 14.58 4.85 2.18
CA SER A 265 13.29 4.25 1.79
C SER A 265 12.11 5.11 2.21
N LEU A 266 11.10 5.16 1.36
CA LEU A 266 9.85 5.89 1.55
C LEU A 266 8.68 4.92 1.64
N ARG A 267 7.75 5.19 2.53
CA ARG A 267 6.50 4.44 2.65
C ARG A 267 5.38 5.14 1.89
N ILE A 268 4.65 4.36 1.11
CA ILE A 268 3.44 4.76 0.39
C ILE A 268 2.24 3.92 0.83
N THR A 269 1.05 4.42 0.54
CA THR A 269 -0.22 3.76 0.82
C THR A 269 -1.00 3.51 -0.48
N ALA A 270 -2.01 2.66 -0.43
CA ALA A 270 -2.93 2.47 -1.54
C ALA A 270 -3.62 3.78 -1.97
N LYS A 271 -3.90 4.67 -1.01
CA LYS A 271 -4.46 5.98 -1.28
C LYS A 271 -3.51 6.84 -2.11
N ASP A 272 -2.22 6.83 -1.80
CA ASP A 272 -1.23 7.60 -2.56
C ASP A 272 -1.15 7.15 -4.01
N ILE A 273 -1.25 5.83 -4.26
CA ILE A 273 -1.30 5.29 -5.62
C ILE A 273 -2.58 5.74 -6.34
N ASN A 274 -3.74 5.64 -5.70
CA ASN A 274 -5.01 6.04 -6.30
C ASN A 274 -5.10 7.55 -6.60
N GLU A 275 -4.39 8.38 -5.83
CA GLU A 275 -4.36 9.85 -6.00
C GLU A 275 -3.28 10.31 -6.98
N PHE A 276 -2.40 9.44 -7.46
CA PHE A 276 -1.41 9.79 -8.48
C PHE A 276 -2.09 10.23 -9.77
N THR A 277 -1.64 11.35 -10.33
CA THR A 277 -2.10 11.88 -11.63
C THR A 277 -0.96 11.83 -12.65
N PHE A 278 -1.30 11.49 -13.88
CA PHE A 278 -0.38 11.40 -15.02
C PHE A 278 -1.05 11.95 -16.29
N LEU A 279 -0.25 12.20 -17.33
CA LEU A 279 -0.74 12.78 -18.57
C LEU A 279 -1.45 11.74 -19.44
N CYS A 280 -2.50 12.16 -20.16
CA CYS A 280 -3.25 11.29 -21.06
C CYS A 280 -2.37 10.73 -22.20
N ASP A 281 -1.37 11.49 -22.64
CA ASP A 281 -0.44 11.09 -23.70
C ASP A 281 0.43 9.89 -23.31
N ASP A 282 0.63 9.66 -22.02
CA ASP A 282 1.35 8.51 -21.49
C ASP A 282 0.57 7.19 -21.71
N LEU A 283 -0.76 7.25 -21.86
CA LEU A 283 -1.58 6.10 -22.22
C LEU A 283 -1.41 5.67 -23.68
N ASN A 284 -1.18 6.64 -24.58
CA ASN A 284 -1.02 6.37 -26.02
C ASN A 284 0.39 5.86 -26.37
N ARG A 285 1.35 6.01 -25.46
CA ARG A 285 2.72 5.44 -25.57
C ARG A 285 2.82 4.01 -25.04
N VAL A 286 1.71 3.44 -24.61
CA VAL A 286 1.55 2.09 -24.06
C VAL A 286 0.86 1.18 -25.06
#